data_1014efa89e91bd3718d94a30adbbac6e
#
_entry.id   1014efa89e91bd3718d94a30adbbac6e
#
_cell.length_a   1.000
_cell.length_b   1.000
_cell.length_c   1.000
_cell.angle_alpha   90.00
_cell.angle_beta   90.00
_cell.angle_gamma   90.00
#
_symmetry.space_group_name_H-M   'P 1'
#
loop_
_entity.id
_entity.type
_entity.pdbx_description
1 polymer ?
#
loop_
_entity_poly.entity_id
_entity_poly.type
_entity_poly.pdbx_seq_one_letter_code
_entity_poly.pdbx_strand_id
1 'polypeptide(L)'
;MRNDQLAFGYRMSALKASMYSAPATPAAEFFPTPRYVVLSVTFSLRHSDTGVVGYGQLAKALDVAVGDRMNTADIRNAVLKVRAAKGMLEDAHRYASPAMQGTKKTNLVDVALESQSKQNGDDGPDFNRHSCGSFFMNPILTPQQAEMLPEDAPRFDAALPGGGQGVKTSAAWLIDHAGFHKGFKINENAPAGLSTLHTLALTNRGGASAEDIARLAKTVQDGVEAAFGIRLVPEPVVIGMNLK
;
A
#
# COMPACT_ATOMS: atom_id res chain seq x y z
N MET A 1 17.71 -0.72 17.98
CA MET A 1 18.61 -0.09 16.99
C MET A 1 18.39 1.42 17.03
N ARG A 2 19.45 2.20 16.85
CA ARG A 2 19.37 3.66 16.74
C ARG A 2 19.07 4.03 15.29
N ASN A 3 18.63 5.28 15.07
CA ASN A 3 18.23 5.77 13.74
C ASN A 3 19.37 5.65 12.70
N ASP A 4 20.59 5.95 13.09
CA ASP A 4 21.79 5.85 12.24
C ASP A 4 22.11 4.41 11.78
N GLN A 5 21.67 3.41 12.52
CA GLN A 5 21.84 1.98 12.22
C GLN A 5 20.73 1.40 11.32
N LEU A 6 19.65 2.15 11.10
CA LEU A 6 18.48 1.67 10.36
C LEU A 6 18.59 1.83 8.85
N ALA A 7 19.53 2.67 8.38
CA ALA A 7 19.82 2.89 6.96
C ALA A 7 18.53 3.05 6.10
N PHE A 8 17.68 4.01 6.48
CA PHE A 8 16.42 4.26 5.79
C PHE A 8 16.60 4.71 4.34
N GLY A 9 15.82 4.10 3.44
CA GLY A 9 15.67 4.46 2.04
C GLY A 9 14.21 4.34 1.62
N TYR A 10 13.96 4.50 0.31
CA TYR A 10 12.60 4.33 -0.22
C TYR A 10 12.08 2.92 0.07
N ARG A 11 11.11 2.80 0.97
CA ARG A 11 10.51 1.54 1.43
C ARG A 11 11.54 0.48 1.85
N MET A 12 12.69 0.90 2.36
CA MET A 12 13.79 0.04 2.77
C MET A 12 14.39 0.49 4.10
N SER A 13 14.90 -0.46 4.83
CA SER A 13 15.69 -0.26 6.04
C SER A 13 16.64 -1.44 6.23
N ALA A 14 17.61 -1.33 7.11
CA ALA A 14 18.48 -2.46 7.47
C ALA A 14 17.67 -3.68 7.96
N LEU A 15 16.55 -3.46 8.68
CA LEU A 15 15.65 -4.52 9.13
C LEU A 15 14.98 -5.22 7.93
N LYS A 16 14.47 -4.44 6.98
CA LYS A 16 13.83 -5.00 5.78
C LYS A 16 14.84 -5.68 4.87
N ALA A 17 16.01 -5.09 4.66
CA ALA A 17 17.09 -5.69 3.86
C ALA A 17 17.51 -7.06 4.40
N SER A 18 17.48 -7.27 5.72
CA SER A 18 17.83 -8.55 6.35
C SER A 18 16.87 -9.71 6.03
N MET A 19 15.71 -9.43 5.43
CA MET A 19 14.73 -10.45 5.02
C MET A 19 15.10 -11.12 3.70
N TYR A 20 15.98 -10.53 2.90
CA TYR A 20 16.36 -11.04 1.59
C TYR A 20 17.66 -11.84 1.64
N SER A 21 17.81 -12.82 0.75
CA SER A 21 19.08 -13.50 0.52
C SER A 21 20.10 -12.51 -0.08
N ALA A 22 21.38 -12.67 0.23
CA ALA A 22 22.42 -11.80 -0.34
C ALA A 22 22.70 -12.14 -1.83
N PRO A 23 22.84 -11.13 -2.71
CA PRO A 23 22.59 -9.73 -2.49
C PRO A 23 21.11 -9.42 -2.29
N ALA A 24 20.78 -8.65 -1.27
CA ALA A 24 19.41 -8.36 -0.91
C ALA A 24 18.73 -7.47 -1.96
N THR A 25 18.07 -8.08 -2.92
CA THR A 25 17.24 -7.38 -3.89
C THR A 25 15.78 -7.77 -3.70
N PRO A 26 14.85 -6.81 -3.60
CA PRO A 26 13.44 -7.11 -3.46
C PRO A 26 12.84 -7.97 -4.57
N ALA A 27 13.44 -7.99 -5.75
CA ALA A 27 13.01 -8.79 -6.90
C ALA A 27 13.44 -10.26 -6.83
N ALA A 28 14.36 -10.63 -5.94
CA ALA A 28 14.90 -11.99 -5.86
C ALA A 28 13.94 -12.97 -5.20
N GLU A 29 13.10 -12.49 -4.27
CA GLU A 29 12.16 -13.31 -3.51
C GLU A 29 10.75 -12.75 -3.60
N PHE A 30 9.79 -13.63 -3.79
CA PHE A 30 8.38 -13.24 -3.93
C PHE A 30 7.79 -12.77 -2.60
N PHE A 31 8.05 -13.52 -1.54
CA PHE A 31 7.66 -13.17 -0.17
C PHE A 31 8.83 -13.45 0.77
N PRO A 32 9.60 -12.42 1.14
CA PRO A 32 10.77 -12.60 1.99
C PRO A 32 10.37 -13.02 3.40
N THR A 33 11.22 -13.82 4.04
CA THR A 33 11.03 -14.27 5.43
C THR A 33 11.54 -13.21 6.41
N PRO A 34 10.72 -12.77 7.38
CA PRO A 34 11.16 -11.78 8.36
C PRO A 34 12.22 -12.34 9.28
N ARG A 35 13.31 -11.60 9.48
CA ARG A 35 14.34 -11.92 10.46
C ARG A 35 14.08 -11.27 11.83
N TYR A 36 13.42 -10.12 11.83
CA TYR A 36 13.13 -9.33 13.02
C TYR A 36 11.64 -9.03 13.11
N VAL A 37 11.14 -8.98 14.35
CA VAL A 37 9.80 -8.46 14.66
C VAL A 37 9.99 -7.13 15.38
N VAL A 38 9.44 -6.04 14.82
CA VAL A 38 9.48 -4.72 15.45
C VAL A 38 8.40 -4.67 16.52
N LEU A 39 8.79 -4.60 17.80
CA LEU A 39 7.86 -4.55 18.93
C LEU A 39 7.42 -3.13 19.25
N SER A 40 8.31 -2.16 19.10
CA SER A 40 8.02 -0.76 19.38
C SER A 40 8.86 0.18 18.52
N VAL A 41 8.36 1.38 18.31
CA VAL A 41 9.06 2.48 17.65
C VAL A 41 8.94 3.72 18.51
N THR A 42 10.05 4.38 18.78
CA THR A 42 10.07 5.65 19.51
C THR A 42 10.33 6.79 18.54
N PHE A 43 9.42 7.77 18.50
CA PHE A 43 9.57 8.99 17.71
C PHE A 43 9.94 10.17 18.61
N SER A 44 10.93 10.94 18.21
CA SER A 44 11.17 12.29 18.78
C SER A 44 10.42 13.29 17.92
N LEU A 45 9.36 13.87 18.47
CA LEU A 45 8.50 14.82 17.77
C LEU A 45 8.64 16.22 18.38
N ARG A 46 8.56 17.24 17.52
CA ARG A 46 8.49 18.63 17.97
C ARG A 46 7.04 18.99 18.23
N HIS A 47 6.74 19.54 19.41
CA HIS A 47 5.43 20.10 19.69
C HIS A 47 5.21 21.37 18.86
N SER A 48 4.17 21.42 18.04
CA SER A 48 3.85 22.56 17.18
C SER A 48 2.39 22.50 16.72
N ASP A 49 1.72 23.63 16.73
CA ASP A 49 0.35 23.78 16.22
C ASP A 49 0.31 23.86 14.69
N THR A 50 1.47 23.98 14.05
CA THR A 50 1.58 24.01 12.58
C THR A 50 2.53 22.94 12.07
N GLY A 51 2.17 22.35 10.91
CA GLY A 51 2.97 21.38 10.19
C GLY A 51 3.22 21.81 8.74
N VAL A 52 4.18 21.16 8.09
CA VAL A 52 4.47 21.37 6.66
C VAL A 52 3.63 20.39 5.83
N VAL A 53 2.97 20.90 4.79
CA VAL A 53 2.25 20.08 3.81
C VAL A 53 3.25 19.48 2.83
N GLY A 54 3.62 18.22 3.03
CA GLY A 54 4.70 17.55 2.29
C GLY A 54 4.25 16.73 1.06
N TYR A 55 2.96 16.58 0.82
CA TYR A 55 2.43 15.72 -0.26
C TYR A 55 1.51 16.48 -1.19
N GLY A 56 1.71 16.35 -2.52
CA GLY A 56 0.94 17.06 -3.54
C GLY A 56 -0.56 16.80 -3.47
N GLN A 57 -0.99 15.56 -3.17
CA GLN A 57 -2.41 15.26 -3.01
C GLN A 57 -3.03 15.95 -1.79
N LEU A 58 -2.26 16.09 -0.71
CA LEU A 58 -2.71 16.79 0.48
C LEU A 58 -2.73 18.30 0.25
N ALA A 59 -1.72 18.84 -0.44
CA ALA A 59 -1.66 20.23 -0.87
C ALA A 59 -2.89 20.60 -1.73
N LYS A 60 -3.23 19.75 -2.70
CA LYS A 60 -4.44 19.90 -3.52
C LYS A 60 -5.73 19.88 -2.69
N ALA A 61 -5.81 18.99 -1.70
CA ALA A 61 -7.01 18.87 -0.84
C ALA A 61 -7.17 20.07 0.13
N LEU A 62 -6.09 20.77 0.42
CA LEU A 62 -6.04 21.95 1.29
C LEU A 62 -6.03 23.27 0.51
N ASP A 63 -5.96 23.20 -0.83
CA ASP A 63 -5.81 24.35 -1.73
C ASP A 63 -4.57 25.22 -1.37
N VAL A 64 -3.42 24.56 -1.19
CA VAL A 64 -2.13 25.20 -0.84
C VAL A 64 -1.00 24.59 -1.67
N ALA A 65 0.20 25.18 -1.62
CA ALA A 65 1.40 24.62 -2.24
C ALA A 65 2.06 23.55 -1.35
N VAL A 66 2.80 22.63 -1.99
CA VAL A 66 3.71 21.72 -1.26
C VAL A 66 4.81 22.56 -0.61
N GLY A 67 5.02 22.38 0.69
CA GLY A 67 5.95 23.17 1.49
C GLY A 67 5.27 24.20 2.40
N ASP A 68 4.02 24.56 2.13
CA ASP A 68 3.27 25.50 2.96
C ASP A 68 3.05 24.95 4.39
N ARG A 69 2.94 25.87 5.32
CA ARG A 69 2.64 25.55 6.72
C ARG A 69 1.17 25.82 7.02
N MET A 70 0.54 24.83 7.64
CA MET A 70 -0.89 24.88 8.01
C MET A 70 -1.07 24.42 9.44
N ASN A 71 -2.22 24.73 10.03
CA ASN A 71 -2.61 24.17 11.32
C ASN A 71 -2.62 22.63 11.28
N THR A 72 -2.04 21.98 12.28
CA THR A 72 -1.91 20.50 12.31
C THR A 72 -3.28 19.80 12.37
N ALA A 73 -4.30 20.40 12.96
CA ALA A 73 -5.65 19.84 12.96
C ALA A 73 -6.27 19.87 11.55
N ASP A 74 -6.06 20.95 10.79
CA ASP A 74 -6.56 21.06 9.41
C ASP A 74 -5.87 20.05 8.51
N ILE A 75 -4.52 19.90 8.63
CA ILE A 75 -3.75 18.88 7.91
C ILE A 75 -4.30 17.48 8.23
N ARG A 76 -4.51 17.17 9.53
CA ARG A 76 -5.05 15.88 9.95
C ARG A 76 -6.44 15.62 9.35
N ASN A 77 -7.34 16.59 9.39
CA ASN A 77 -8.69 16.48 8.85
C ASN A 77 -8.66 16.25 7.33
N ALA A 78 -7.80 16.96 6.60
CA ALA A 78 -7.61 16.74 5.17
C ALA A 78 -7.07 15.34 4.86
N VAL A 79 -6.09 14.84 5.64
CA VAL A 79 -5.59 13.46 5.53
C VAL A 79 -6.73 12.47 5.71
N LEU A 80 -7.58 12.62 6.72
CA LEU A 80 -8.71 11.72 6.97
C LEU A 80 -9.71 11.75 5.81
N LYS A 81 -10.06 12.92 5.28
CA LYS A 81 -10.95 13.06 4.10
C LYS A 81 -10.37 12.36 2.87
N VAL A 82 -9.09 12.60 2.56
CA VAL A 82 -8.41 11.97 1.40
C VAL A 82 -8.36 10.46 1.56
N ARG A 83 -8.09 9.95 2.75
CA ARG A 83 -8.06 8.50 3.02
C ARG A 83 -9.46 7.88 2.97
N ALA A 84 -10.47 8.58 3.49
CA ALA A 84 -11.87 8.15 3.43
C ALA A 84 -12.33 7.94 1.99
N ALA A 85 -12.07 8.91 1.11
CA ALA A 85 -12.42 8.85 -0.30
C ALA A 85 -11.78 7.67 -1.06
N LYS A 86 -10.70 7.08 -0.50
CA LYS A 86 -10.01 5.91 -1.06
C LYS A 86 -10.35 4.60 -0.35
N GLY A 87 -11.30 4.60 0.58
CA GLY A 87 -11.58 3.42 1.40
C GLY A 87 -10.40 3.02 2.30
N MET A 88 -9.58 3.97 2.74
CA MET A 88 -8.36 3.72 3.53
C MET A 88 -8.49 4.13 5.00
N LEU A 89 -9.72 4.22 5.52
CA LEU A 89 -10.01 4.27 6.95
C LEU A 89 -10.44 2.89 7.41
N GLU A 90 -10.44 2.67 8.73
CA GLU A 90 -10.95 1.42 9.27
C GLU A 90 -12.45 1.24 8.98
N ASP A 91 -12.87 0.00 8.81
CA ASP A 91 -14.28 -0.34 8.72
C ASP A 91 -14.88 -0.45 10.12
N ALA A 92 -15.88 0.38 10.42
CA ALA A 92 -16.55 0.38 11.72
C ALA A 92 -17.26 -0.97 12.01
N HIS A 93 -17.71 -1.69 10.98
CA HIS A 93 -18.34 -3.00 11.12
C HIS A 93 -17.39 -4.09 11.64
N ARG A 94 -16.05 -3.89 11.54
CA ARG A 94 -15.07 -4.84 12.08
C ARG A 94 -15.28 -5.13 13.58
N TYR A 95 -15.76 -4.15 14.33
CA TYR A 95 -15.99 -4.28 15.78
C TYR A 95 -17.19 -5.17 16.15
N ALA A 96 -18.02 -5.53 15.18
CA ALA A 96 -19.06 -6.54 15.34
C ALA A 96 -18.54 -7.98 15.26
N SER A 97 -17.32 -8.18 14.75
CA SER A 97 -16.74 -9.52 14.60
C SER A 97 -16.32 -10.12 15.96
N PRO A 98 -16.42 -11.45 16.15
CA PRO A 98 -15.98 -12.11 17.38
C PRO A 98 -14.52 -11.86 17.72
N ALA A 99 -13.65 -11.73 16.71
CA ALA A 99 -12.22 -11.47 16.90
C ALA A 99 -11.91 -10.08 17.49
N MET A 100 -12.88 -9.16 17.41
CA MET A 100 -12.74 -7.78 17.92
C MET A 100 -13.51 -7.53 19.22
N GLN A 101 -14.13 -8.56 19.80
CA GLN A 101 -14.84 -8.44 21.08
C GLN A 101 -13.87 -7.97 22.18
N GLY A 102 -14.30 -6.98 22.97
CA GLY A 102 -13.48 -6.36 24.01
C GLY A 102 -12.40 -5.40 23.52
N THR A 103 -12.19 -5.26 22.21
CA THR A 103 -11.25 -4.30 21.66
C THR A 103 -11.82 -2.88 21.76
N LYS A 104 -11.02 -1.95 22.32
CA LYS A 104 -11.41 -0.55 22.36
C LYS A 104 -11.48 0.03 20.94
N LYS A 105 -12.64 0.60 20.60
CA LYS A 105 -12.80 1.32 19.33
C LYS A 105 -11.87 2.53 19.28
N THR A 106 -11.32 2.79 18.11
CA THR A 106 -10.52 4.02 17.92
C THR A 106 -11.44 5.23 17.83
N ASN A 107 -10.90 6.41 18.06
CA ASN A 107 -11.63 7.67 17.89
C ASN A 107 -11.90 8.02 16.39
N LEU A 108 -11.53 7.14 15.48
CA LEU A 108 -11.78 7.30 14.04
C LEU A 108 -13.04 6.57 13.55
N VAL A 109 -13.72 5.80 14.42
CA VAL A 109 -14.92 5.03 14.03
C VAL A 109 -16.00 5.94 13.49
N ASP A 110 -16.25 7.08 14.14
CA ASP A 110 -17.30 8.02 13.71
C ASP A 110 -16.95 8.62 12.34
N VAL A 111 -15.70 9.03 12.13
CA VAL A 111 -15.21 9.50 10.82
C VAL A 111 -15.32 8.40 9.76
N ALA A 112 -15.05 7.15 10.15
CA ALA A 112 -15.17 6.01 9.25
C ALA A 112 -16.63 5.76 8.85
N LEU A 113 -17.58 5.85 9.78
CA LEU A 113 -19.03 5.70 9.50
C LEU A 113 -19.54 6.80 8.57
N GLU A 114 -19.20 8.07 8.85
CA GLU A 114 -19.60 9.21 8.01
C GLU A 114 -19.08 9.13 6.58
N SER A 115 -17.92 8.49 6.38
CA SER A 115 -17.22 8.40 5.10
C SER A 115 -17.36 7.03 4.42
N GLN A 116 -18.17 6.12 4.96
CA GLN A 116 -18.38 4.80 4.39
C GLN A 116 -18.99 4.93 2.99
N SER A 117 -18.40 4.26 2.01
CA SER A 117 -18.92 4.29 0.65
C SER A 117 -20.22 3.49 0.60
N LYS A 118 -21.29 4.10 0.07
CA LYS A 118 -22.59 3.44 -0.15
C LYS A 118 -22.58 2.41 -1.28
N GLN A 119 -21.41 2.00 -1.76
CA GLN A 119 -21.26 1.12 -2.92
C GLN A 119 -21.73 -0.32 -2.70
N ASN A 120 -21.89 -0.76 -1.45
CA ASN A 120 -22.26 -2.15 -1.10
C ASN A 120 -23.65 -2.28 -0.46
N GLY A 121 -24.53 -1.28 -0.59
CA GLY A 121 -25.79 -1.26 0.14
C GLY A 121 -25.65 -0.64 1.53
N ASP A 122 -26.74 -0.18 2.11
CA ASP A 122 -26.72 0.76 3.24
C ASP A 122 -26.24 0.18 4.59
N ASP A 123 -26.12 -1.15 4.75
CA ASP A 123 -25.88 -1.76 6.07
C ASP A 123 -24.77 -2.83 6.12
N GLY A 124 -23.97 -2.98 5.07
CA GLY A 124 -22.92 -4.00 5.00
C GLY A 124 -21.50 -3.47 5.20
N PRO A 125 -20.50 -4.37 5.39
CA PRO A 125 -19.11 -4.00 5.50
C PRO A 125 -18.59 -3.39 4.19
N ASP A 126 -17.81 -2.30 4.31
CA ASP A 126 -17.09 -1.71 3.16
C ASP A 126 -15.79 -2.48 2.90
N PHE A 127 -15.84 -3.47 2.03
CA PHE A 127 -14.69 -4.33 1.72
C PHE A 127 -13.48 -3.57 1.15
N ASN A 128 -13.63 -2.35 0.63
CA ASN A 128 -12.48 -1.53 0.25
C ASN A 128 -11.58 -1.20 1.44
N ARG A 129 -12.12 -1.23 2.65
CA ARG A 129 -11.40 -0.99 3.91
C ARG A 129 -10.71 -2.25 4.47
N HIS A 130 -10.99 -3.42 3.89
CA HIS A 130 -10.42 -4.70 4.31
C HIS A 130 -9.15 -5.02 3.52
N SER A 131 -8.16 -4.13 3.59
CA SER A 131 -6.86 -4.28 2.93
C SER A 131 -5.72 -3.82 3.84
N CYS A 132 -4.49 -4.16 3.48
CA CYS A 132 -3.29 -3.64 4.14
C CYS A 132 -2.71 -2.39 3.42
N GLY A 133 -3.51 -1.72 2.59
CA GLY A 133 -3.06 -0.61 1.74
C GLY A 133 -2.45 -1.10 0.43
N SER A 134 -1.46 -0.39 -0.09
CA SER A 134 -0.76 -0.79 -1.32
C SER A 134 -0.05 -2.12 -1.10
N PHE A 135 -0.40 -3.13 -1.90
CA PHE A 135 0.17 -4.47 -1.77
C PHE A 135 1.53 -4.60 -2.47
N PHE A 136 1.71 -3.93 -3.62
CA PHE A 136 2.96 -3.95 -4.36
C PHE A 136 3.70 -2.62 -4.27
N MET A 137 5.03 -2.71 -4.25
CA MET A 137 5.91 -1.54 -4.33
C MET A 137 5.96 -1.00 -5.75
N ASN A 138 6.09 0.32 -5.90
CA ASN A 138 6.41 0.91 -7.18
C ASN A 138 7.82 0.45 -7.61
N PRO A 139 7.98 -0.21 -8.76
CA PRO A 139 9.29 -0.70 -9.19
C PRO A 139 10.21 0.45 -9.57
N ILE A 140 11.50 0.28 -9.27
CA ILE A 140 12.58 1.12 -9.79
C ILE A 140 13.30 0.32 -10.86
N LEU A 141 13.26 0.83 -12.08
CA LEU A 141 13.72 0.18 -13.29
C LEU A 141 15.08 0.73 -13.70
N THR A 142 15.86 -0.04 -14.42
CA THR A 142 17.00 0.50 -15.17
C THR A 142 16.49 1.40 -16.30
N PRO A 143 17.32 2.33 -16.82
CA PRO A 143 16.93 3.14 -17.98
C PRO A 143 16.42 2.29 -19.16
N GLN A 144 17.10 1.18 -19.48
CA GLN A 144 16.72 0.26 -20.56
C GLN A 144 15.34 -0.38 -20.34
N GLN A 145 15.04 -0.81 -19.12
CA GLN A 145 13.71 -1.33 -18.79
C GLN A 145 12.63 -0.25 -18.89
N ALA A 146 12.95 0.98 -18.52
CA ALA A 146 12.01 2.09 -18.60
C ALA A 146 11.69 2.51 -20.04
N GLU A 147 12.65 2.37 -20.97
CA GLU A 147 12.46 2.63 -22.40
C GLU A 147 11.48 1.62 -23.05
N MET A 148 11.36 0.43 -22.50
CA MET A 148 10.42 -0.60 -23.00
C MET A 148 8.98 -0.35 -22.57
N LEU A 149 8.73 0.55 -21.62
CA LEU A 149 7.37 0.89 -21.20
C LEU A 149 6.66 1.77 -22.23
N PRO A 150 5.33 1.67 -22.35
CA PRO A 150 4.52 2.61 -23.12
C PRO A 150 4.81 4.06 -22.75
N GLU A 151 4.66 4.98 -23.73
CA GLU A 151 5.03 6.38 -23.58
C GLU A 151 4.26 7.09 -22.45
N ASP A 152 3.01 6.72 -22.25
CA ASP A 152 2.11 7.25 -21.22
C ASP A 152 2.35 6.64 -19.81
N ALA A 153 3.25 5.66 -19.66
CA ALA A 153 3.60 5.12 -18.36
C ALA A 153 4.28 6.18 -17.48
N PRO A 154 3.83 6.36 -16.22
CA PRO A 154 4.44 7.34 -15.31
C PRO A 154 5.93 7.06 -15.07
N ARG A 155 6.77 8.09 -15.16
CA ARG A 155 8.22 8.01 -14.93
C ARG A 155 8.65 9.08 -13.95
N PHE A 156 9.43 8.67 -12.95
CA PHE A 156 9.97 9.55 -11.92
C PHE A 156 11.43 9.19 -11.68
N ASP A 157 12.27 10.20 -11.53
CA ASP A 157 13.67 9.98 -11.18
C ASP A 157 13.80 9.22 -9.86
N ALA A 158 14.68 8.24 -9.84
CA ALA A 158 14.97 7.44 -8.66
C ALA A 158 16.40 6.89 -8.71
N ALA A 159 16.96 6.52 -7.55
CA ALA A 159 18.20 5.77 -7.49
C ALA A 159 17.92 4.26 -7.52
N LEU A 160 18.71 3.50 -8.26
CA LEU A 160 18.69 2.04 -8.20
C LEU A 160 19.14 1.53 -6.82
N PRO A 161 18.63 0.38 -6.35
CA PRO A 161 19.02 -0.20 -5.04
C PRO A 161 20.54 -0.39 -4.86
N GLY A 162 21.27 -0.63 -5.94
CA GLY A 162 22.73 -0.77 -5.95
C GLY A 162 23.51 0.51 -6.25
N GLY A 163 22.82 1.65 -6.36
CA GLY A 163 23.36 2.93 -6.81
C GLY A 163 23.23 3.13 -8.32
N GLY A 164 23.39 4.37 -8.77
CA GLY A 164 23.17 4.76 -10.16
C GLY A 164 21.76 5.27 -10.44
N GLN A 165 21.56 5.78 -11.65
CA GLN A 165 20.30 6.34 -12.10
C GLN A 165 19.30 5.24 -12.43
N GLY A 166 18.09 5.39 -11.92
CA GLY A 166 16.95 4.53 -12.21
C GLY A 166 15.68 5.34 -12.49
N VAL A 167 14.65 4.67 -12.94
CA VAL A 167 13.34 5.25 -13.21
C VAL A 167 12.29 4.51 -12.39
N LYS A 168 11.64 5.21 -11.46
CA LYS A 168 10.51 4.66 -10.72
C LYS A 168 9.23 4.81 -11.54
N THR A 169 8.46 3.72 -11.69
CA THR A 169 7.13 3.77 -12.32
C THR A 169 6.03 3.39 -11.33
N SER A 170 4.78 3.52 -11.76
CA SER A 170 3.61 3.25 -10.92
C SER A 170 3.17 1.80 -11.02
N ALA A 171 3.25 1.04 -9.94
CA ALA A 171 2.68 -0.31 -9.88
C ALA A 171 1.16 -0.31 -10.13
N ALA A 172 0.44 0.73 -9.69
CA ALA A 172 -0.99 0.85 -9.95
C ALA A 172 -1.29 0.99 -11.46
N TRP A 173 -0.47 1.76 -12.17
CA TRP A 173 -0.59 1.91 -13.62
C TRP A 173 -0.31 0.58 -14.33
N LEU A 174 0.78 -0.11 -13.97
CA LEU A 174 1.14 -1.40 -14.56
C LEU A 174 0.03 -2.44 -14.34
N ILE A 175 -0.53 -2.53 -13.15
CA ILE A 175 -1.63 -3.45 -12.80
C ILE A 175 -2.85 -3.17 -13.67
N ASP A 176 -3.27 -1.90 -13.75
CA ASP A 176 -4.43 -1.50 -14.52
C ASP A 176 -4.24 -1.79 -16.03
N HIS A 177 -3.07 -1.46 -16.59
CA HIS A 177 -2.76 -1.67 -18.00
C HIS A 177 -2.40 -3.12 -18.37
N ALA A 178 -2.15 -3.98 -17.37
CA ALA A 178 -2.10 -5.43 -17.55
C ALA A 178 -3.50 -6.09 -17.55
N GLY A 179 -4.59 -5.30 -17.49
CA GLY A 179 -5.97 -5.79 -17.51
C GLY A 179 -6.59 -6.04 -16.13
N PHE A 180 -5.88 -5.73 -15.05
CA PHE A 180 -6.41 -5.89 -13.69
C PHE A 180 -7.02 -4.57 -13.19
N HIS A 181 -8.21 -4.27 -13.67
CA HIS A 181 -8.91 -3.04 -13.30
C HIS A 181 -9.45 -3.08 -11.86
N LYS A 182 -9.87 -1.92 -11.37
CA LYS A 182 -10.53 -1.79 -10.08
C LYS A 182 -11.68 -2.79 -9.94
N GLY A 183 -11.75 -3.48 -8.80
CA GLY A 183 -12.76 -4.48 -8.55
C GLY A 183 -12.47 -5.86 -9.15
N PHE A 184 -11.37 -6.05 -9.87
CA PHE A 184 -11.00 -7.34 -10.44
C PHE A 184 -11.03 -8.46 -9.40
N LYS A 185 -11.56 -9.61 -9.79
CA LYS A 185 -11.52 -10.88 -9.05
C LYS A 185 -11.11 -11.99 -10.01
N ILE A 186 -10.44 -13.02 -9.49
CA ILE A 186 -10.03 -14.18 -10.29
C ILE A 186 -11.23 -14.88 -10.92
N ASN A 187 -12.36 -14.92 -10.19
CA ASN A 187 -13.68 -15.35 -10.68
C ASN A 187 -14.76 -14.62 -9.86
N GLU A 188 -16.00 -14.69 -10.29
CA GLU A 188 -17.13 -13.98 -9.67
C GLU A 188 -17.32 -14.29 -8.18
N ASN A 189 -17.08 -15.54 -7.78
CA ASN A 189 -17.25 -16.01 -6.41
C ASN A 189 -16.00 -15.90 -5.55
N ALA A 190 -14.88 -15.36 -6.10
CA ALA A 190 -13.64 -15.24 -5.33
C ALA A 190 -13.82 -14.32 -4.12
N PRO A 191 -13.40 -14.77 -2.91
CA PRO A 191 -13.55 -13.99 -1.69
C PRO A 191 -12.48 -12.89 -1.56
N ALA A 192 -11.52 -12.84 -2.48
CA ALA A 192 -10.50 -11.80 -2.60
C ALA A 192 -10.64 -11.07 -3.93
N GLY A 193 -10.32 -9.77 -3.95
CA GLY A 193 -10.34 -8.96 -5.16
C GLY A 193 -9.56 -7.65 -5.01
N LEU A 194 -9.30 -6.97 -6.11
CA LEU A 194 -8.79 -5.60 -6.06
C LEU A 194 -9.87 -4.65 -5.54
N SER A 195 -9.46 -3.64 -4.80
CA SER A 195 -10.36 -2.56 -4.37
C SER A 195 -11.06 -1.92 -5.57
N THR A 196 -12.32 -1.56 -5.41
CA THR A 196 -13.06 -0.79 -6.43
C THR A 196 -12.63 0.68 -6.48
N LEU A 197 -11.83 1.12 -5.51
CA LEU A 197 -11.33 2.49 -5.39
C LEU A 197 -9.85 2.63 -5.75
N HIS A 198 -9.07 1.54 -5.59
CA HIS A 198 -7.61 1.58 -5.75
C HIS A 198 -7.04 0.24 -6.22
N THR A 199 -6.46 0.18 -7.42
CA THR A 199 -5.90 -1.05 -8.02
C THR A 199 -4.75 -1.69 -7.23
N LEU A 200 -4.00 -0.92 -6.43
CA LEU A 200 -2.93 -1.47 -5.57
C LEU A 200 -3.41 -2.18 -4.31
N ALA A 201 -4.67 -2.02 -3.92
CA ALA A 201 -5.18 -2.62 -2.68
C ALA A 201 -5.87 -3.96 -2.99
N LEU A 202 -5.31 -5.04 -2.46
CA LEU A 202 -5.95 -6.35 -2.42
C LEU A 202 -6.84 -6.41 -1.19
N THR A 203 -8.11 -6.77 -1.39
CA THR A 203 -9.14 -6.72 -0.35
C THR A 203 -9.70 -8.11 -0.04
N ASN A 204 -9.93 -8.36 1.25
CA ASN A 204 -10.76 -9.48 1.70
C ASN A 204 -12.24 -9.07 1.59
N ARG A 205 -12.98 -9.73 0.73
CA ARG A 205 -14.40 -9.45 0.44
C ARG A 205 -15.38 -10.28 1.27
N GLY A 206 -14.91 -10.74 2.42
CA GLY A 206 -15.63 -11.58 3.35
C GLY A 206 -15.21 -13.04 3.22
N GLY A 207 -14.54 -13.55 4.26
CA GLY A 207 -14.14 -14.96 4.36
C GLY A 207 -12.91 -15.37 3.52
N ALA A 208 -12.14 -14.44 2.93
CA ALA A 208 -10.91 -14.80 2.23
C ALA A 208 -9.85 -15.34 3.19
N SER A 209 -9.25 -16.45 2.81
CA SER A 209 -8.04 -16.99 3.45
C SER A 209 -6.78 -16.24 3.01
N ALA A 210 -5.66 -16.50 3.67
CA ALA A 210 -4.37 -15.98 3.25
C ALA A 210 -3.97 -16.53 1.86
N GLU A 211 -4.34 -17.79 1.55
CA GLU A 211 -4.13 -18.41 0.25
C GLU A 211 -4.92 -17.72 -0.86
N ASP A 212 -6.14 -17.24 -0.60
CA ASP A 212 -6.94 -16.52 -1.59
C ASP A 212 -6.30 -15.18 -1.93
N ILE A 213 -5.80 -14.45 -0.93
CA ILE A 213 -5.05 -13.21 -1.14
C ILE A 213 -3.73 -13.48 -1.90
N ALA A 214 -3.01 -14.54 -1.53
CA ALA A 214 -1.76 -14.92 -2.18
C ALA A 214 -1.98 -15.30 -3.66
N ARG A 215 -3.03 -16.07 -3.95
CA ARG A 215 -3.42 -16.45 -5.31
C ARG A 215 -3.75 -15.21 -6.16
N LEU A 216 -4.53 -14.28 -5.61
CA LEU A 216 -4.82 -13.00 -6.27
C LEU A 216 -3.53 -12.21 -6.52
N ALA A 217 -2.66 -12.09 -5.51
CA ALA A 217 -1.38 -11.39 -5.64
C ALA A 217 -0.50 -12.00 -6.74
N LYS A 218 -0.39 -13.33 -6.75
CA LYS A 218 0.38 -14.05 -7.78
C LYS A 218 -0.22 -13.85 -9.18
N THR A 219 -1.53 -13.93 -9.33
CA THR A 219 -2.22 -13.71 -10.61
C THR A 219 -1.90 -12.31 -11.17
N VAL A 220 -1.97 -11.28 -10.32
CA VAL A 220 -1.63 -9.91 -10.71
C VAL A 220 -0.14 -9.79 -11.06
N GLN A 221 0.73 -10.38 -10.26
CA GLN A 221 2.19 -10.34 -10.49
C GLN A 221 2.57 -11.00 -11.80
N ASP A 222 2.06 -12.21 -12.06
CA ASP A 222 2.34 -12.99 -13.28
C ASP A 222 1.79 -12.25 -14.52
N GLY A 223 0.61 -11.63 -14.43
CA GLY A 223 0.03 -10.87 -15.53
C GLY A 223 0.80 -9.58 -15.85
N VAL A 224 1.26 -8.87 -14.85
CA VAL A 224 2.11 -7.68 -15.06
C VAL A 224 3.47 -8.09 -15.64
N GLU A 225 4.06 -9.18 -15.18
CA GLU A 225 5.31 -9.69 -15.72
C GLU A 225 5.15 -10.13 -17.18
N ALA A 226 4.05 -10.80 -17.52
CA ALA A 226 3.74 -11.19 -18.90
C ALA A 226 3.54 -9.99 -19.83
N ALA A 227 2.89 -8.91 -19.34
CA ALA A 227 2.59 -7.72 -20.13
C ALA A 227 3.80 -6.80 -20.33
N PHE A 228 4.65 -6.64 -19.30
CA PHE A 228 5.70 -5.61 -19.27
C PHE A 228 7.09 -6.14 -18.97
N GLY A 229 7.28 -7.44 -18.71
CA GLY A 229 8.56 -7.99 -18.26
C GLY A 229 9.00 -7.52 -16.88
N ILE A 230 8.09 -6.96 -16.08
CA ILE A 230 8.36 -6.37 -14.76
C ILE A 230 7.67 -7.22 -13.70
N ARG A 231 8.48 -7.86 -12.84
CA ARG A 231 7.96 -8.58 -11.70
C ARG A 231 7.74 -7.62 -10.52
N LEU A 232 6.48 -7.45 -10.12
CA LEU A 232 6.12 -6.61 -8.97
C LEU A 232 6.57 -7.29 -7.66
N VAL A 233 7.06 -6.48 -6.72
CA VAL A 233 7.50 -6.95 -5.41
C VAL A 233 6.44 -6.62 -4.36
N PRO A 234 5.91 -7.61 -3.62
CA PRO A 234 4.99 -7.38 -2.53
C PRO A 234 5.65 -6.63 -1.37
N GLU A 235 4.91 -5.74 -0.73
CA GLU A 235 5.35 -5.09 0.51
C GLU A 235 5.02 -5.91 1.77
N PRO A 236 3.85 -6.59 1.84
CA PRO A 236 3.52 -7.47 2.96
C PRO A 236 4.49 -8.62 3.09
N VAL A 237 4.79 -8.97 4.34
CA VAL A 237 5.61 -10.14 4.69
C VAL A 237 4.70 -11.32 4.97
N VAL A 238 5.02 -12.49 4.40
CA VAL A 238 4.23 -13.72 4.58
C VAL A 238 4.86 -14.57 5.68
N ILE A 239 4.04 -15.00 6.64
CA ILE A 239 4.46 -15.84 7.76
C ILE A 239 3.66 -17.14 7.74
N GLY A 240 4.35 -18.28 7.84
CA GLY A 240 3.71 -19.60 7.95
C GLY A 240 3.16 -20.16 6.63
N MET A 241 3.46 -19.54 5.50
CA MET A 241 3.07 -20.00 4.17
C MET A 241 4.29 -20.11 3.25
N ASN A 242 4.28 -21.12 2.37
CA ASN A 242 5.23 -21.22 1.27
C ASN A 242 4.48 -20.92 -0.04
N LEU A 243 4.83 -19.82 -0.68
CA LEU A 243 4.18 -19.31 -1.89
C LEU A 243 5.02 -19.54 -3.15
N LYS A 244 5.88 -20.57 -3.14
CA LYS A 244 6.68 -20.97 -4.30
C LYS A 244 5.81 -21.57 -5.40
#